data_b6fe47ea2efe239d35a0269a09351b1e
#
_entry.id   b6fe47ea2efe239d35a0269a09351b1e
#
_cell.length_a   1.000
_cell.length_b   1.000
_cell.length_c   1.000
_cell.angle_alpha   90.00
_cell.angle_beta   90.00
_cell.angle_gamma   90.00
#
_symmetry.space_group_name_H-M   'P 1'
#
loop_
_entity.id
_entity.type
_entity.pdbx_description
1 polymer ?
#
loop_
_entity_poly.entity_id
_entity_poly.type
_entity_poly.pdbx_seq_one_letter_code
_entity_poly.pdbx_strand_id
1 'polypeptide(L)'
;MDFKELNNRVKMPVQGFGVFQIPDATECEKVVTDALAVGYRLIDTASVYGNERAVGTAIRKSGIPREELFITTKAWISEMGYEQTLQAFEASLTRLGLDYLDLYLIHMPFGDY
;
A
#
# COMPACT_ATOMS: atom_id res chain seq x y z
N MET A 1 4.94 -17.79 7.40
CA MET A 1 3.77 -16.97 7.09
C MET A 1 2.90 -17.66 6.07
N ASP A 2 1.60 -17.65 6.29
CA ASP A 2 0.64 -18.25 5.36
C ASP A 2 0.31 -17.31 4.22
N PHE A 3 0.05 -17.87 3.04
CA PHE A 3 -0.25 -17.14 1.83
C PHE A 3 -1.53 -17.65 1.18
N LYS A 4 -2.19 -16.74 0.45
CA LYS A 4 -3.32 -17.07 -0.43
C LYS A 4 -2.88 -16.81 -1.86
N GLU A 5 -3.09 -17.79 -2.75
CA GLU A 5 -2.78 -17.61 -4.16
C GLU A 5 -3.92 -16.88 -4.84
N LEU A 6 -3.60 -15.79 -5.55
CA LEU A 6 -4.57 -15.00 -6.32
C LEU A 6 -4.80 -15.66 -7.69
N ASN A 7 -5.79 -15.16 -8.44
CA ASN A 7 -6.16 -15.72 -9.73
C ASN A 7 -5.05 -15.62 -10.79
N ASN A 8 -4.07 -14.71 -10.60
CA ASN A 8 -2.89 -14.57 -11.45
C ASN A 8 -1.68 -15.32 -10.91
N ARG A 9 -1.88 -16.20 -9.92
CA ARG A 9 -0.87 -17.01 -9.24
C ARG A 9 0.11 -16.25 -8.35
N VAL A 10 -0.13 -14.97 -8.13
CA VAL A 10 0.62 -14.19 -7.14
C VAL A 10 0.20 -14.64 -5.74
N LYS A 11 1.17 -14.83 -4.85
CA LYS A 11 0.92 -15.24 -3.47
C LYS A 11 0.76 -14.00 -2.59
N MET A 12 -0.37 -13.90 -1.93
CA MET A 12 -0.69 -12.81 -1.02
C MET A 12 -0.63 -13.30 0.42
N PRO A 13 0.13 -12.64 1.30
CA PRO A 13 0.13 -13.00 2.73
C PRO A 13 -1.29 -12.90 3.29
N VAL A 14 -1.70 -13.84 4.14
CA VAL A 14 -3.04 -13.81 4.74
C VAL A 14 -3.13 -12.86 5.93
N GLN A 15 -1.98 -12.45 6.49
CA GLN A 15 -1.94 -11.45 7.56
C GLN A 15 -1.32 -10.17 7.02
N GLY A 16 -2.01 -9.05 7.24
CA GLY A 16 -1.56 -7.76 6.79
C GLY A 16 -1.66 -6.71 7.88
N PHE A 17 -0.94 -5.60 7.70
CA PHE A 17 -0.95 -4.46 8.60
C PHE A 17 -1.50 -3.24 7.87
N GLY A 18 -2.61 -2.68 8.37
CA GLY A 18 -3.25 -1.51 7.79
C GLY A 18 -2.92 -0.25 8.58
N VAL A 19 -2.81 0.87 7.86
CA VAL A 19 -2.44 2.16 8.45
C VAL A 19 -3.58 3.19 8.38
N PHE A 20 -4.82 2.72 8.33
CA PHE A 20 -5.99 3.58 8.37
C PHE A 20 -5.99 4.40 9.67
N GLN A 21 -6.27 5.69 9.54
CA GLN A 21 -6.31 6.63 10.67
C GLN A 21 -4.97 6.83 11.40
N ILE A 22 -3.85 6.69 10.68
CA ILE A 22 -2.53 7.04 11.19
C ILE A 22 -1.96 8.13 10.27
N PRO A 23 -2.47 9.38 10.33
CA PRO A 23 -2.03 10.44 9.41
C PRO A 23 -0.68 11.07 9.76
N ASP A 24 -0.25 10.97 11.02
CA ASP A 24 1.04 11.51 11.44
C ASP A 24 2.17 10.71 10.79
N ALA A 25 3.03 11.40 10.02
CA ALA A 25 4.07 10.73 9.25
C ALA A 25 5.08 10.00 10.13
N THR A 26 5.50 10.61 11.23
CA THR A 26 6.47 10.02 12.15
C THR A 26 5.89 8.78 12.82
N GLU A 27 4.65 8.87 13.28
CA GLU A 27 3.97 7.73 13.91
C GLU A 27 3.75 6.61 12.90
N CYS A 28 3.30 6.94 11.68
CA CYS A 28 3.07 5.95 10.64
C CYS A 28 4.36 5.23 10.28
N GLU A 29 5.44 5.96 10.08
CA GLU A 29 6.73 5.35 9.78
C GLU A 29 7.15 4.39 10.90
N LYS A 30 6.96 4.79 12.14
CA LYS A 30 7.32 3.97 13.30
C LYS A 30 6.53 2.69 13.36
N VAL A 31 5.19 2.77 13.24
CA VAL A 31 4.36 1.57 13.36
C VAL A 31 4.56 0.61 12.20
N VAL A 32 4.81 1.11 10.98
CA VAL A 32 5.13 0.24 9.85
C VAL A 32 6.50 -0.43 10.06
N THR A 33 7.47 0.32 10.54
CA THR A 33 8.79 -0.23 10.88
C THR A 33 8.65 -1.36 11.90
N ASP A 34 7.87 -1.14 12.95
CA ASP A 34 7.63 -2.15 13.98
C ASP A 34 6.90 -3.38 13.42
N ALA A 35 5.90 -3.16 12.57
CA ALA A 35 5.16 -4.25 11.93
C ALA A 35 6.08 -5.13 11.08
N LEU A 36 6.94 -4.50 10.28
CA LEU A 36 7.90 -5.24 9.46
C LEU A 36 8.90 -6.02 10.33
N ALA A 37 9.32 -5.42 11.44
CA ALA A 37 10.26 -6.06 12.36
C ALA A 37 9.68 -7.32 13.00
N VAL A 38 8.37 -7.34 13.28
CA VAL A 38 7.73 -8.52 13.90
C VAL A 38 7.22 -9.52 12.86
N GLY A 39 7.43 -9.29 11.56
CA GLY A 39 7.18 -10.30 10.55
C GLY A 39 6.05 -10.01 9.57
N TYR A 40 5.33 -8.90 9.69
CA TYR A 40 4.34 -8.55 8.68
C TYR A 40 5.01 -8.28 7.33
N ARG A 41 4.39 -8.74 6.25
CA ARG A 41 4.92 -8.54 4.89
C ARG A 41 3.89 -7.91 3.95
N LEU A 42 2.61 -7.87 4.33
CA LEU A 42 1.57 -7.13 3.62
C LEU A 42 1.30 -5.83 4.36
N ILE A 43 1.49 -4.71 3.68
CA ILE A 43 1.18 -3.38 4.22
C ILE A 43 0.08 -2.77 3.36
N ASP A 44 -1.01 -2.34 3.99
CA ASP A 44 -2.17 -1.78 3.32
C ASP A 44 -2.31 -0.31 3.64
N THR A 45 -2.32 0.52 2.61
CA THR A 45 -2.54 1.96 2.73
C THR A 45 -3.54 2.42 1.67
N ALA A 46 -3.74 3.72 1.54
CA ALA A 46 -4.60 4.31 0.52
C ALA A 46 -4.21 5.76 0.30
N SER A 47 -4.51 6.28 -0.90
CA SER A 47 -4.16 7.66 -1.23
C SER A 47 -4.80 8.67 -0.27
N VAL A 48 -6.04 8.40 0.16
CA VAL A 48 -6.78 9.30 1.05
C VAL A 48 -6.25 9.30 2.48
N TYR A 49 -5.49 8.31 2.89
CA TYR A 49 -4.96 8.26 4.26
C TYR A 49 -3.90 9.33 4.51
N GLY A 50 -3.27 9.85 3.46
CA GLY A 50 -2.26 10.89 3.58
C GLY A 50 -0.92 10.41 4.13
N ASN A 51 -0.66 9.11 4.14
CA ASN A 51 0.52 8.55 4.78
C ASN A 51 1.37 7.65 3.86
N GLU A 52 1.12 7.68 2.56
CA GLU A 52 1.87 6.82 1.63
C GLU A 52 3.38 7.10 1.65
N ARG A 53 3.78 8.36 1.82
CA ARG A 53 5.22 8.70 1.90
C ARG A 53 5.87 8.09 3.12
N ALA A 54 5.20 8.10 4.25
CA ALA A 54 5.71 7.50 5.49
C ALA A 54 5.84 5.99 5.36
N VAL A 55 4.85 5.35 4.75
CA VAL A 55 4.90 3.91 4.46
C VAL A 55 6.10 3.60 3.57
N GLY A 56 6.29 4.37 2.51
CA GLY A 56 7.42 4.18 1.60
C GLY A 56 8.77 4.35 2.30
N THR A 57 8.87 5.33 3.17
CA THR A 57 10.09 5.55 3.95
C THR A 57 10.42 4.35 4.84
N ALA A 58 9.42 3.83 5.55
CA ALA A 58 9.61 2.65 6.40
C ALA A 58 10.05 1.43 5.59
N ILE A 59 9.44 1.23 4.43
CA ILE A 59 9.80 0.12 3.54
C ILE A 59 11.27 0.22 3.11
N ARG A 60 11.69 1.40 2.67
CA ARG A 60 13.10 1.60 2.22
C ARG A 60 14.08 1.38 3.37
N LYS A 61 13.77 1.87 4.54
CA LYS A 61 14.65 1.74 5.72
C LYS A 61 14.69 0.34 6.28
N SER A 62 13.70 -0.50 5.98
CA SER A 62 13.64 -1.86 6.52
C SER A 62 14.74 -2.78 6.01
N GLY A 63 15.27 -2.50 4.83
CA GLY A 63 16.25 -3.38 4.18
C GLY A 63 15.66 -4.68 3.66
N ILE A 64 14.34 -4.87 3.77
CA ILE A 64 13.69 -6.08 3.26
C ILE A 64 13.60 -5.99 1.74
N PRO A 65 13.99 -7.04 0.99
CA PRO A 65 13.86 -7.03 -0.47
C PRO A 65 12.41 -6.79 -0.88
N ARG A 66 12.21 -5.94 -1.89
CA ARG A 66 10.86 -5.53 -2.33
C ARG A 66 10.00 -6.74 -2.72
N GLU A 67 10.58 -7.75 -3.33
CA GLU A 67 9.86 -8.95 -3.75
C GLU A 67 9.33 -9.79 -2.58
N GLU A 68 9.81 -9.54 -1.37
CA GLU A 68 9.30 -10.20 -0.16
C GLU A 68 8.14 -9.45 0.47
N LEU A 69 7.79 -8.28 -0.05
CA LEU A 69 6.71 -7.44 0.46
C LEU A 69 5.52 -7.49 -0.47
N PHE A 70 4.34 -7.35 0.11
CA PHE A 70 3.08 -7.21 -0.63
C PHE A 70 2.47 -5.88 -0.22
N ILE A 71 2.49 -4.91 -1.13
CA ILE A 71 2.07 -3.54 -0.84
C ILE A 71 0.77 -3.24 -1.58
N THR A 72 -0.23 -2.81 -0.83
CA THR A 72 -1.55 -2.47 -1.35
C THR A 72 -1.81 -1.00 -1.09
N THR A 73 -2.33 -0.29 -2.10
CA THR A 73 -2.93 1.03 -1.92
C THR A 73 -4.22 1.09 -2.72
N LYS A 74 -4.94 2.22 -2.62
CA LYS A 74 -6.30 2.30 -3.16
C LYS A 74 -6.55 3.67 -3.75
N ALA A 75 -7.33 3.70 -4.84
CA ALA A 75 -7.83 4.94 -5.42
C ALA A 75 -9.05 5.42 -4.64
N TRP A 76 -9.09 6.72 -4.33
CA TRP A 76 -10.23 7.34 -3.66
C TRP A 76 -11.32 7.72 -4.69
N ILE A 77 -12.51 8.02 -4.22
CA ILE A 77 -13.65 8.33 -5.12
C ILE A 77 -13.39 9.50 -6.05
N SER A 78 -12.59 10.48 -5.64
CA SER A 78 -12.20 11.61 -6.48
C SER A 78 -11.22 11.23 -7.58
N GLU A 79 -10.67 10.03 -7.55
CA GLU A 79 -9.66 9.52 -8.49
C GLU A 79 -10.25 8.50 -9.46
N MET A 80 -11.58 8.41 -9.55
CA MET A 80 -12.25 7.48 -10.44
C MET A 80 -12.27 8.02 -11.87
N GLY A 81 -12.35 7.09 -12.84
CA GLY A 81 -12.27 7.38 -14.26
C GLY A 81 -10.94 6.94 -14.83
N TYR A 82 -10.91 6.65 -16.13
CA TYR A 82 -9.72 6.04 -16.76
C TYR A 82 -8.46 6.88 -16.55
N GLU A 83 -8.51 8.15 -16.95
CA GLU A 83 -7.34 9.03 -16.86
C GLU A 83 -6.98 9.33 -15.40
N GLN A 84 -7.99 9.64 -14.59
CA GLN A 84 -7.78 9.99 -13.20
C GLN A 84 -7.20 8.82 -12.42
N THR A 85 -7.65 7.60 -12.68
CA THR A 85 -7.14 6.42 -11.99
C THR A 85 -5.69 6.13 -12.38
N LEU A 86 -5.32 6.30 -13.65
CA LEU A 86 -3.93 6.14 -14.08
C LEU A 86 -3.02 7.17 -13.40
N GLN A 87 -3.45 8.43 -13.35
CA GLN A 87 -2.69 9.49 -12.70
C GLN A 87 -2.54 9.23 -11.19
N ALA A 88 -3.63 8.78 -10.56
CA ALA A 88 -3.61 8.45 -9.13
C ALA A 88 -2.66 7.30 -8.83
N PHE A 89 -2.65 6.28 -9.68
CA PHE A 89 -1.73 5.15 -9.56
C PHE A 89 -0.27 5.61 -9.61
N GLU A 90 0.07 6.42 -10.61
CA GLU A 90 1.42 6.96 -10.74
C GLU A 90 1.81 7.83 -9.53
N ALA A 91 0.88 8.65 -9.04
CA ALA A 91 1.12 9.49 -7.88
C ALA A 91 1.36 8.66 -6.62
N SER A 92 0.60 7.58 -6.44
CA SER A 92 0.81 6.67 -5.30
C SER A 92 2.16 5.99 -5.37
N LEU A 93 2.58 5.51 -6.55
CA LEU A 93 3.91 4.93 -6.72
C LEU A 93 5.01 5.93 -6.35
N THR A 94 4.85 7.19 -6.76
CA THR A 94 5.82 8.23 -6.47
C THR A 94 5.90 8.49 -4.96
N ARG A 95 4.75 8.61 -4.28
CA ARG A 95 4.73 8.84 -2.83
C ARG A 95 5.33 7.67 -2.07
N LEU A 96 4.99 6.45 -2.46
CA LEU A 96 5.55 5.25 -1.84
C LEU A 96 7.02 5.04 -2.20
N GLY A 97 7.47 5.62 -3.30
CA GLY A 97 8.85 5.43 -3.79
C GLY A 97 9.07 4.04 -4.33
N LEU A 98 8.06 3.45 -4.95
CA LEU A 98 8.10 2.08 -5.47
C LEU A 98 7.97 2.07 -6.98
N ASP A 99 8.45 1.00 -7.61
CA ASP A 99 8.34 0.79 -9.05
C ASP A 99 7.05 0.06 -9.43
N TYR A 100 6.46 -0.64 -8.49
CA TYR A 100 5.22 -1.39 -8.71
C TYR A 100 4.45 -1.59 -7.41
N LEU A 101 3.17 -1.89 -7.56
CA LEU A 101 2.31 -2.31 -6.45
C LEU A 101 1.92 -3.78 -6.66
N ASP A 102 1.68 -4.47 -5.55
CA ASP A 102 1.19 -5.85 -5.62
C ASP A 102 -0.32 -5.90 -5.84
N LEU A 103 -1.03 -4.89 -5.33
CA LEU A 103 -2.48 -4.80 -5.50
C LEU A 103 -2.92 -3.34 -5.42
N TYR A 104 -3.76 -2.93 -6.37
CA TYR A 104 -4.36 -1.59 -6.40
C TYR A 104 -5.87 -1.73 -6.42
N LEU A 105 -6.54 -1.16 -5.43
CA LEU A 105 -7.96 -1.35 -5.22
C LEU A 105 -8.74 -0.06 -5.40
N ILE A 106 -10.03 -0.19 -5.67
CA ILE A 106 -11.00 0.90 -5.58
C ILE A 106 -11.43 0.95 -4.12
N HIS A 107 -11.20 2.10 -3.45
CA HIS A 107 -11.42 2.23 -2.01
C HIS A 107 -12.92 2.19 -1.67
N MET A 108 -13.70 3.01 -2.38
CA MET A 108 -15.16 3.06 -2.21
C MET A 108 -15.78 3.17 -3.59
N PRO A 109 -16.53 2.15 -4.06
CA PRO A 109 -17.03 2.12 -5.44
C PRO A 109 -18.29 2.97 -5.63
N PHE A 110 -18.22 4.27 -5.35
CA PHE A 110 -19.29 5.23 -5.61
C PHE A 110 -18.94 6.04 -6.85
N GLY A 111 -19.85 6.16 -7.80
CA GLY A 111 -19.69 6.97 -9.00
C GLY A 111 -19.37 6.16 -10.24
N ASP A 112 -18.98 6.85 -11.31
CA ASP A 112 -18.63 6.26 -12.60
C ASP A 112 -17.17 5.82 -12.62
N TYR A 113 -16.95 4.55 -12.81
CA TYR A 113 -15.60 4.01 -12.91
C TYR A 113 -15.52 2.83 -13.88
#